data_81ec65608d7928271a1e0ea180912ba7
#
_entry.id   81ec65608d7928271a1e0ea180912ba7
#
_cell.length_a   1.000
_cell.length_b   1.000
_cell.length_c   1.000
_cell.angle_alpha   90.00
_cell.angle_beta   90.00
_cell.angle_gamma   90.00
#
_symmetry.space_group_name_H-M   'P 1'
#
loop_
_entity.id
_entity.type
_entity.pdbx_description
1 polymer ?
#
loop_
_entity_poly.entity_id
_entity_poly.type
_entity_poly.pdbx_seq_one_letter_code
_entity_poly.pdbx_strand_id
1 'polypeptide(L)'
;MRVFYRSAPADDRVARMITDNPTRREVLAGITAASLFPTASLEAEPAASALCFTSAVEMAQLIRGKKLSAREALAEHLKQIDRVNPKVNAIVTLVPEMAAAAAAKADEMQARGEKLGPLHGLPVAHKDLIDTRGIRTTYGSPLFKDHVPKEDNIIVARIEQAGAIIVGKTNTPEFGAGSQTFNTVFGATRNPYDLSKTCGGSSGGAAVALACGMVPVATGSDTGGSLRNPAAFCNVVGFRPSIGRVPNPKADFGWSTLSTMGCLGRSVADLALALSTIAGPDPNTPLAINEPGGVFARPLDRSFKGVRIAWFKDLGGVPFDPRVRTVVDAHRATFESLGCIVEYAEPDFSPAEISFRTLRVWVSAANYGTMLQQHPDA
;
A
#
# COMPACT_ATOMS: atom_id res chain seq x y z
N MET A 1 -28.55 19.00 11.58
CA MET A 1 -27.42 19.62 12.27
C MET A 1 -26.50 20.19 11.20
N ARG A 2 -26.58 21.50 10.93
CA ARG A 2 -25.78 22.16 9.88
C ARG A 2 -24.46 22.59 10.48
N VAL A 3 -23.32 22.02 9.99
CA VAL A 3 -21.99 22.47 10.35
C VAL A 3 -21.53 23.46 9.28
N PHE A 4 -21.36 24.71 9.67
CA PHE A 4 -20.80 25.77 8.82
C PHE A 4 -19.28 25.66 8.83
N TYR A 5 -18.67 25.38 7.67
CA TYR A 5 -17.24 25.60 7.45
C TYR A 5 -17.02 27.07 7.07
N ARG A 6 -16.34 27.84 7.92
CA ARG A 6 -15.77 29.13 7.56
C ARG A 6 -14.48 28.91 6.77
N SER A 7 -14.44 29.46 5.57
CA SER A 7 -13.23 29.53 4.75
C SER A 7 -12.22 30.51 5.34
N ALA A 8 -11.00 30.02 5.59
CA ALA A 8 -9.85 30.88 5.86
C ALA A 8 -9.29 31.44 4.54
N PRO A 9 -8.72 32.66 4.52
CA PRO A 9 -8.18 33.25 3.30
C PRO A 9 -6.97 32.46 2.76
N ALA A 10 -6.87 32.39 1.43
CA ALA A 10 -5.80 31.71 0.72
C ALA A 10 -4.44 32.35 1.05
N ASP A 11 -3.48 31.54 1.47
CA ASP A 11 -2.08 31.93 1.67
C ASP A 11 -1.36 31.90 0.33
N ASP A 12 -0.92 33.07 -0.16
CA ASP A 12 -0.19 33.29 -1.43
C ASP A 12 1.13 32.47 -1.55
N ARG A 13 1.57 31.84 -0.49
CA ARG A 13 2.76 30.97 -0.49
C ARG A 13 2.54 29.63 -1.20
N VAL A 14 1.29 29.17 -1.31
CA VAL A 14 0.95 27.91 -1.99
C VAL A 14 1.01 28.09 -3.53
N ALA A 15 0.69 29.29 -4.03
CA ALA A 15 0.72 29.58 -5.48
C ALA A 15 2.15 29.58 -6.06
N ARG A 16 3.18 29.89 -5.27
CA ARG A 16 4.58 29.90 -5.72
C ARG A 16 5.24 28.52 -5.73
N MET A 17 4.67 27.52 -5.05
CA MET A 17 5.17 26.13 -5.07
C MET A 17 4.79 25.33 -6.33
N ILE A 18 3.91 25.86 -7.18
CA ILE A 18 3.38 25.15 -8.35
C ILE A 18 4.17 25.46 -9.63
N THR A 19 4.96 26.55 -9.66
CA THR A 19 5.67 27.00 -10.86
C THR A 19 7.09 26.48 -11.01
N ASP A 20 7.73 26.02 -9.94
CA ASP A 20 9.04 25.40 -9.98
C ASP A 20 8.92 23.93 -9.60
N ASN A 21 9.10 23.06 -10.58
CA ASN A 21 9.05 21.62 -10.43
C ASN A 21 10.40 21.10 -9.89
N PRO A 22 10.62 21.10 -8.56
CA PRO A 22 11.89 20.62 -8.03
C PRO A 22 11.95 19.11 -8.18
N THR A 23 13.04 18.62 -8.72
CA THR A 23 13.33 17.20 -8.81
C THR A 23 13.42 16.61 -7.40
N ARG A 24 13.14 15.30 -7.26
CA ARG A 24 13.25 14.55 -5.98
C ARG A 24 14.55 14.85 -5.19
N ARG A 25 15.63 15.24 -5.86
CA ARG A 25 16.91 15.60 -5.25
C ARG A 25 16.90 17.01 -4.62
N GLU A 26 16.17 17.95 -5.19
CA GLU A 26 16.16 19.34 -4.72
C GLU A 26 15.28 19.52 -3.47
N VAL A 27 14.24 18.73 -3.32
CA VAL A 27 13.41 18.71 -2.09
C VAL A 27 14.19 18.17 -0.88
N LEU A 28 15.17 17.29 -1.10
CA LEU A 28 16.04 16.77 -0.04
C LEU A 28 17.22 17.70 0.28
N ALA A 29 17.60 18.60 -0.63
CA ALA A 29 18.69 19.55 -0.43
C ALA A 29 18.27 20.92 0.14
N GLY A 30 16.98 21.25 0.14
CA GLY A 30 16.44 22.56 0.52
C GLY A 30 16.29 22.83 2.03
N ILE A 31 16.78 21.97 2.92
CA ILE A 31 16.67 22.15 4.39
C ILE A 31 17.94 22.74 5.03
N THR A 32 18.82 23.29 4.24
CA THR A 32 20.01 23.96 4.76
C THR A 32 20.08 25.43 4.34
N ALA A 33 19.41 26.31 5.11
CA ALA A 33 19.89 27.69 5.31
C ALA A 33 19.10 28.41 6.40
N ALA A 34 19.84 28.84 7.42
CA ALA A 34 19.64 29.99 8.29
C ALA A 34 18.70 29.87 9.51
N SER A 35 19.30 29.65 10.69
CA SER A 35 19.11 30.58 11.82
C SER A 35 20.20 30.34 12.88
N LEU A 36 20.86 31.41 13.27
CA LEU A 36 21.83 31.51 14.36
C LEU A 36 21.10 31.37 15.70
N PHE A 37 21.16 30.19 16.28
CA PHE A 37 20.95 29.92 17.70
C PHE A 37 22.05 28.98 18.20
N PRO A 38 22.46 29.03 19.49
CA PRO A 38 23.61 28.30 19.96
C PRO A 38 23.43 26.80 19.81
N THR A 39 24.37 26.18 19.11
CA THR A 39 24.43 24.77 18.79
C THR A 39 24.59 23.90 20.03
N ALA A 40 23.50 23.33 20.53
CA ALA A 40 23.60 21.97 21.00
C ALA A 40 23.90 21.13 19.73
N SER A 41 24.97 20.36 19.74
CA SER A 41 25.35 19.47 18.68
C SER A 41 24.20 18.45 18.46
N LEU A 42 23.25 18.77 17.59
CA LEU A 42 22.36 17.78 17.03
C LEU A 42 23.25 16.90 16.14
N GLU A 43 23.61 15.73 16.62
CA GLU A 43 24.14 14.69 15.75
C GLU A 43 23.20 14.58 14.57
N ALA A 44 23.70 14.82 13.36
CA ALA A 44 22.92 14.70 12.14
C ALA A 44 22.38 13.27 12.07
N GLU A 45 21.05 13.11 12.05
CA GLU A 45 20.47 11.78 11.89
C GLU A 45 21.09 11.11 10.66
N PRO A 46 21.55 9.84 10.74
CA PRO A 46 22.18 9.17 9.62
C PRO A 46 21.23 9.16 8.42
N ALA A 47 21.73 9.55 7.26
CA ALA A 47 20.94 9.56 6.03
C ALA A 47 20.41 8.16 5.73
N ALA A 48 19.21 8.09 5.13
CA ALA A 48 18.67 6.81 4.65
C ALA A 48 19.62 6.16 3.66
N SER A 49 19.85 4.85 3.78
CA SER A 49 20.58 4.08 2.78
C SER A 49 19.88 4.18 1.43
N ALA A 50 20.63 4.43 0.34
CA ALA A 50 20.09 4.43 -1.01
C ALA A 50 19.39 3.10 -1.35
N LEU A 51 19.84 2.00 -0.76
CA LEU A 51 19.27 0.66 -0.92
C LEU A 51 17.79 0.61 -0.51
N CYS A 52 17.39 1.33 0.55
CA CYS A 52 16.00 1.37 1.02
C CYS A 52 15.03 1.96 -0.01
N PHE A 53 15.53 2.75 -0.96
CA PHE A 53 14.76 3.34 -2.05
C PHE A 53 14.99 2.69 -3.41
N THR A 54 15.85 1.68 -3.49
CA THR A 54 15.98 0.82 -4.68
C THR A 54 14.64 0.15 -4.98
N SER A 55 14.27 0.04 -6.28
CA SER A 55 13.03 -0.64 -6.67
C SER A 55 13.05 -2.12 -6.28
N ALA A 56 11.87 -2.71 -6.04
CA ALA A 56 11.77 -4.14 -5.74
C ALA A 56 12.34 -5.00 -6.89
N VAL A 57 12.09 -4.56 -8.13
CA VAL A 57 12.60 -5.24 -9.33
C VAL A 57 14.13 -5.23 -9.35
N GLU A 58 14.74 -4.08 -9.14
CA GLU A 58 16.21 -3.94 -9.13
C GLU A 58 16.84 -4.69 -7.96
N MET A 59 16.24 -4.59 -6.77
CA MET A 59 16.72 -5.31 -5.59
C MET A 59 16.68 -6.83 -5.80
N ALA A 60 15.59 -7.36 -6.38
CA ALA A 60 15.50 -8.77 -6.74
C ALA A 60 16.57 -9.18 -7.77
N GLN A 61 16.92 -8.30 -8.71
CA GLN A 61 18.01 -8.54 -9.67
C GLN A 61 19.39 -8.53 -9.00
N LEU A 62 19.64 -7.58 -8.10
CA LEU A 62 20.89 -7.51 -7.33
C LEU A 62 21.10 -8.77 -6.48
N ILE A 63 20.05 -9.22 -5.79
CA ILE A 63 20.10 -10.46 -4.99
C ILE A 63 20.36 -11.64 -5.91
N ARG A 64 19.58 -11.82 -6.98
CA ARG A 64 19.77 -12.91 -7.95
C ARG A 64 21.15 -12.93 -8.56
N GLY A 65 21.70 -11.76 -8.85
CA GLY A 65 23.04 -11.57 -9.39
C GLY A 65 24.16 -11.69 -8.35
N LYS A 66 23.86 -12.08 -7.10
CA LYS A 66 24.82 -12.19 -5.97
C LYS A 66 25.60 -10.88 -5.71
N LYS A 67 25.01 -9.73 -6.05
CA LYS A 67 25.55 -8.39 -5.78
C LYS A 67 25.02 -7.80 -4.46
N LEU A 68 24.03 -8.42 -3.88
CA LEU A 68 23.39 -8.10 -2.62
C LEU A 68 22.91 -9.40 -2.00
N SER A 69 23.14 -9.63 -0.72
CA SER A 69 22.53 -10.74 0.01
C SER A 69 21.17 -10.36 0.58
N ALA A 70 20.33 -11.35 0.85
CA ALA A 70 19.06 -11.15 1.51
C ALA A 70 19.25 -10.58 2.93
N ARG A 71 20.30 -10.99 3.64
CA ARG A 71 20.68 -10.46 4.97
C ARG A 71 21.06 -8.99 4.90
N GLU A 72 21.84 -8.55 3.93
CA GLU A 72 22.20 -7.14 3.76
C GLU A 72 20.96 -6.30 3.43
N ALA A 73 20.11 -6.75 2.51
CA ALA A 73 18.86 -6.08 2.18
C ALA A 73 17.96 -5.92 3.42
N LEU A 74 17.76 -7.00 4.18
CA LEU A 74 16.99 -6.99 5.41
C LEU A 74 17.58 -6.04 6.45
N ALA A 75 18.90 -6.10 6.68
CA ALA A 75 19.57 -5.28 7.70
C ALA A 75 19.37 -3.78 7.43
N GLU A 76 19.51 -3.33 6.18
CA GLU A 76 19.29 -1.92 5.82
C GLU A 76 17.83 -1.50 6.00
N HIS A 77 16.88 -2.36 5.65
CA HIS A 77 15.47 -2.07 5.85
C HIS A 77 15.07 -2.05 7.34
N LEU A 78 15.62 -2.93 8.16
CA LEU A 78 15.40 -2.89 9.62
C LEU A 78 15.97 -1.60 10.25
N LYS A 79 17.17 -1.16 9.86
CA LYS A 79 17.72 0.15 10.28
C LYS A 79 16.81 1.30 9.86
N GLN A 80 16.26 1.25 8.64
CA GLN A 80 15.33 2.27 8.16
C GLN A 80 14.01 2.27 8.95
N ILE A 81 13.48 1.10 9.29
CA ILE A 81 12.30 0.95 10.14
C ILE A 81 12.58 1.56 11.52
N ASP A 82 13.67 1.20 12.15
CA ASP A 82 14.05 1.70 13.47
C ASP A 82 14.16 3.24 13.49
N ARG A 83 14.76 3.81 12.46
CA ARG A 83 14.96 5.26 12.32
C ARG A 83 13.68 6.05 12.10
N VAL A 84 12.74 5.54 11.30
CA VAL A 84 11.60 6.33 10.78
C VAL A 84 10.28 5.94 11.40
N ASN A 85 10.08 4.67 11.71
CA ASN A 85 8.80 4.16 12.18
C ASN A 85 8.29 4.80 13.48
N PRO A 86 9.15 5.16 14.46
CA PRO A 86 8.69 5.88 15.66
C PRO A 86 8.00 7.22 15.38
N LYS A 87 8.32 7.87 14.25
CA LYS A 87 7.71 9.16 13.86
C LYS A 87 6.38 8.99 13.14
N VAL A 88 6.21 7.89 12.38
CA VAL A 88 5.06 7.70 11.48
C VAL A 88 4.12 6.56 11.88
N ASN A 89 4.54 5.63 12.71
CA ASN A 89 3.75 4.50 13.21
C ASN A 89 3.12 3.66 12.09
N ALA A 90 3.93 3.23 11.13
CA ALA A 90 3.48 2.50 9.95
C ALA A 90 3.52 0.97 10.14
N ILE A 91 4.60 0.43 10.73
CA ILE A 91 4.75 -0.99 11.05
C ILE A 91 4.48 -1.16 12.55
N VAL A 92 3.44 -1.92 12.89
CA VAL A 92 2.90 -2.01 14.26
C VAL A 92 3.19 -3.34 14.95
N THR A 93 3.59 -4.35 14.18
CA THR A 93 4.18 -5.60 14.70
C THR A 93 5.39 -5.90 13.85
N LEU A 94 6.57 -5.89 14.44
CA LEU A 94 7.84 -6.21 13.80
C LEU A 94 8.33 -7.58 14.28
N VAL A 95 8.91 -8.40 13.38
CA VAL A 95 9.38 -9.76 13.68
C VAL A 95 10.82 -9.97 13.19
N PRO A 96 11.79 -9.20 13.75
CA PRO A 96 13.16 -9.14 13.23
C PRO A 96 13.89 -10.48 13.30
N GLU A 97 13.66 -11.30 14.33
CA GLU A 97 14.31 -12.60 14.50
C GLU A 97 13.81 -13.60 13.44
N MET A 98 12.49 -13.65 13.18
CA MET A 98 11.91 -14.47 12.13
C MET A 98 12.41 -14.04 10.75
N ALA A 99 12.46 -12.73 10.52
CA ALA A 99 12.96 -12.16 9.27
C ALA A 99 14.44 -12.48 9.06
N ALA A 100 15.27 -12.38 10.09
CA ALA A 100 16.69 -12.72 10.02
C ALA A 100 16.94 -14.21 9.71
N ALA A 101 16.18 -15.09 10.33
CA ALA A 101 16.24 -16.54 10.03
C ALA A 101 15.82 -16.83 8.57
N ALA A 102 14.76 -16.17 8.09
CA ALA A 102 14.31 -16.29 6.70
C ALA A 102 15.36 -15.75 5.70
N ALA A 103 16.01 -14.62 6.02
CA ALA A 103 17.06 -14.05 5.19
C ALA A 103 18.32 -14.96 5.10
N ALA A 104 18.72 -15.56 6.22
CA ALA A 104 19.80 -16.52 6.24
C ALA A 104 19.48 -17.72 5.34
N LYS A 105 18.27 -18.29 5.47
CA LYS A 105 17.81 -19.39 4.62
C LYS A 105 17.77 -18.99 3.14
N ALA A 106 17.33 -17.76 2.81
CA ALA A 106 17.32 -17.26 1.44
C ALA A 106 18.74 -17.22 0.84
N ASP A 107 19.73 -16.71 1.58
CA ASP A 107 21.12 -16.68 1.13
C ASP A 107 21.69 -18.12 0.94
N GLU A 108 21.34 -19.06 1.82
CA GLU A 108 21.75 -20.46 1.69
C GLU A 108 21.14 -21.12 0.44
N MET A 109 19.85 -20.91 0.17
CA MET A 109 19.18 -21.41 -1.05
C MET A 109 19.87 -20.90 -2.30
N GLN A 110 20.23 -19.61 -2.31
CA GLN A 110 20.97 -19.00 -3.41
C GLN A 110 22.37 -19.59 -3.56
N ALA A 111 23.09 -19.79 -2.44
CA ALA A 111 24.42 -20.38 -2.46
C ALA A 111 24.42 -21.81 -3.04
N ARG A 112 23.38 -22.61 -2.72
CA ARG A 112 23.17 -23.96 -3.26
C ARG A 112 22.69 -23.98 -4.71
N GLY A 113 22.41 -22.83 -5.34
CA GLY A 113 21.90 -22.75 -6.71
C GLY A 113 20.47 -23.24 -6.88
N GLU A 114 19.67 -23.18 -5.83
CA GLU A 114 18.26 -23.55 -5.89
C GLU A 114 17.45 -22.59 -6.77
N LYS A 115 16.31 -23.05 -7.27
CA LYS A 115 15.40 -22.21 -8.04
C LYS A 115 14.80 -21.12 -7.16
N LEU A 116 15.14 -19.87 -7.44
CA LEU A 116 14.69 -18.71 -6.68
C LEU A 116 13.33 -18.18 -7.18
N GLY A 117 12.44 -17.88 -6.26
CA GLY A 117 11.16 -17.24 -6.55
C GLY A 117 11.31 -15.76 -6.96
N PRO A 118 10.29 -15.14 -7.56
CA PRO A 118 10.38 -13.76 -8.07
C PRO A 118 10.64 -12.70 -7.00
N LEU A 119 10.23 -12.92 -5.75
CA LEU A 119 10.43 -12.01 -4.61
C LEU A 119 11.56 -12.47 -3.68
N HIS A 120 12.42 -13.40 -4.12
CA HIS A 120 13.45 -14.00 -3.28
C HIS A 120 14.32 -12.96 -2.58
N GLY A 121 14.37 -13.04 -1.25
CA GLY A 121 15.17 -12.16 -0.40
C GLY A 121 14.61 -10.76 -0.16
N LEU A 122 13.46 -10.39 -0.77
CA LEU A 122 12.87 -9.07 -0.60
C LEU A 122 12.13 -8.95 0.74
N PRO A 123 12.39 -7.91 1.56
CA PRO A 123 11.60 -7.61 2.75
C PRO A 123 10.17 -7.17 2.37
N VAL A 124 9.15 -7.75 2.98
CA VAL A 124 7.73 -7.46 2.73
C VAL A 124 6.98 -7.31 4.04
N ALA A 125 6.02 -6.39 4.10
CA ALA A 125 5.11 -6.25 5.24
C ALA A 125 3.67 -6.47 4.82
N HIS A 126 2.89 -7.12 5.70
CA HIS A 126 1.48 -7.41 5.48
C HIS A 126 0.58 -6.49 6.29
N LYS A 127 -0.53 -6.05 5.70
CA LYS A 127 -1.55 -5.30 6.42
C LYS A 127 -2.06 -6.11 7.62
N ASP A 128 -2.30 -5.45 8.75
CA ASP A 128 -2.75 -6.09 9.99
C ASP A 128 -4.22 -6.56 9.97
N LEU A 129 -4.77 -6.77 8.79
CA LEU A 129 -6.02 -7.49 8.50
C LEU A 129 -5.79 -8.85 7.85
N ILE A 130 -4.54 -9.19 7.52
CA ILE A 130 -4.20 -10.35 6.72
C ILE A 130 -3.54 -11.36 7.63
N ASP A 131 -4.21 -12.48 7.85
CA ASP A 131 -3.70 -13.56 8.71
C ASP A 131 -2.33 -14.01 8.25
N THR A 132 -1.39 -13.98 9.17
CA THR A 132 -0.02 -14.40 8.97
C THR A 132 0.34 -15.36 10.10
N ARG A 133 0.57 -16.61 9.76
CA ARG A 133 0.81 -17.68 10.74
C ARG A 133 1.97 -17.33 11.67
N GLY A 134 1.70 -17.45 12.99
CA GLY A 134 2.70 -17.21 14.03
C GLY A 134 3.05 -15.72 14.24
N ILE A 135 2.43 -14.79 13.50
CA ILE A 135 2.65 -13.36 13.66
C ILE A 135 1.37 -12.69 14.15
N ARG A 136 1.46 -11.98 15.26
CA ARG A 136 0.35 -11.24 15.86
C ARG A 136 -0.36 -10.40 14.80
N THR A 137 -1.69 -10.60 14.67
CA THR A 137 -2.56 -9.93 13.70
C THR A 137 -3.82 -9.47 14.43
N THR A 138 -3.93 -8.17 14.68
CA THR A 138 -4.94 -7.63 15.59
C THR A 138 -6.21 -7.15 14.91
N TYR A 139 -6.24 -7.06 13.60
CA TYR A 139 -7.31 -6.40 12.83
C TYR A 139 -7.55 -4.95 13.26
N GLY A 140 -6.60 -4.33 13.98
CA GLY A 140 -6.73 -3.00 14.59
C GLY A 140 -7.71 -2.93 15.75
N SER A 141 -8.19 -4.09 16.28
CA SER A 141 -9.22 -4.18 17.31
C SER A 141 -8.65 -4.64 18.66
N PRO A 142 -9.07 -4.02 19.77
CA PRO A 142 -8.73 -4.49 21.10
C PRO A 142 -9.18 -5.93 21.39
N LEU A 143 -10.24 -6.40 20.73
CA LEU A 143 -10.74 -7.78 20.85
C LEU A 143 -9.72 -8.82 20.37
N PHE A 144 -8.86 -8.44 19.45
CA PHE A 144 -7.86 -9.29 18.83
C PHE A 144 -6.42 -8.84 19.13
N LYS A 145 -6.22 -7.99 20.13
CA LYS A 145 -4.90 -7.40 20.43
C LYS A 145 -3.78 -8.43 20.64
N ASP A 146 -4.11 -9.64 21.07
CA ASP A 146 -3.17 -10.74 21.33
C ASP A 146 -3.37 -11.93 20.39
N HIS A 147 -4.18 -11.76 19.33
CA HIS A 147 -4.48 -12.84 18.40
C HIS A 147 -3.28 -13.18 17.52
N VAL A 148 -2.95 -14.47 17.44
CA VAL A 148 -1.90 -15.02 16.57
C VAL A 148 -2.54 -16.09 15.68
N PRO A 149 -2.63 -15.84 14.37
CA PRO A 149 -3.21 -16.80 13.42
C PRO A 149 -2.42 -18.11 13.37
N LYS A 150 -3.14 -19.23 13.21
CA LYS A 150 -2.56 -20.58 13.04
C LYS A 150 -2.28 -20.92 11.58
N GLU A 151 -2.82 -20.14 10.64
CA GLU A 151 -2.72 -20.35 9.20
C GLU A 151 -2.42 -19.03 8.49
N ASP A 152 -1.80 -19.14 7.33
CA ASP A 152 -1.60 -18.00 6.45
C ASP A 152 -2.82 -17.72 5.60
N ASN A 153 -3.06 -16.45 5.35
CA ASN A 153 -3.89 -16.06 4.23
C ASN A 153 -3.20 -16.45 2.91
N ILE A 154 -3.97 -16.78 1.88
CA ILE A 154 -3.43 -17.23 0.59
C ILE A 154 -2.40 -16.27 -0.02
N ILE A 155 -2.55 -14.94 0.14
CA ILE A 155 -1.57 -13.99 -0.39
C ILE A 155 -0.26 -14.02 0.40
N VAL A 156 -0.30 -14.29 1.69
CA VAL A 156 0.90 -14.49 2.53
C VAL A 156 1.62 -15.74 2.05
N ALA A 157 0.92 -16.87 1.96
CA ALA A 157 1.50 -18.13 1.51
C ALA A 157 2.15 -18.00 0.10
N ARG A 158 1.49 -17.29 -0.83
CA ARG A 158 2.03 -17.06 -2.18
C ARG A 158 3.26 -16.15 -2.18
N ILE A 159 3.29 -15.13 -1.33
CA ILE A 159 4.45 -14.23 -1.19
C ILE A 159 5.63 -14.96 -0.55
N GLU A 160 5.39 -15.78 0.47
CA GLU A 160 6.43 -16.64 1.04
C GLU A 160 6.98 -17.67 0.04
N GLN A 161 6.08 -18.32 -0.71
CA GLN A 161 6.47 -19.24 -1.80
C GLN A 161 7.29 -18.55 -2.90
N ALA A 162 7.04 -17.25 -3.13
CA ALA A 162 7.84 -16.42 -4.03
C ALA A 162 9.21 -16.03 -3.44
N GLY A 163 9.51 -16.42 -2.19
CA GLY A 163 10.79 -16.24 -1.52
C GLY A 163 10.95 -14.91 -0.78
N ALA A 164 9.87 -14.16 -0.55
CA ALA A 164 9.95 -12.91 0.22
C ALA A 164 10.18 -13.18 1.71
N ILE A 165 10.69 -12.16 2.39
CA ILE A 165 10.98 -12.15 3.83
C ILE A 165 9.94 -11.27 4.52
N ILE A 166 9.11 -11.86 5.38
CA ILE A 166 8.11 -11.11 6.13
C ILE A 166 8.80 -10.37 7.27
N VAL A 167 8.70 -9.04 7.30
CA VAL A 167 9.27 -8.21 8.38
C VAL A 167 8.25 -7.83 9.44
N GLY A 168 6.94 -7.93 9.15
CA GLY A 168 5.91 -7.61 10.13
C GLY A 168 4.58 -7.19 9.52
N LYS A 169 3.78 -6.47 10.37
CA LYS A 169 2.42 -6.04 10.06
C LYS A 169 2.34 -4.51 9.98
N THR A 170 1.62 -4.01 8.99
CA THR A 170 1.38 -2.57 8.80
C THR A 170 0.03 -2.16 9.36
N ASN A 171 -0.04 -0.95 9.92
CA ASN A 171 -1.21 -0.42 10.60
C ASN A 171 -2.44 -0.26 9.68
N THR A 172 -3.62 -0.38 10.29
CA THR A 172 -4.94 -0.31 9.64
C THR A 172 -5.95 0.27 10.64
N PRO A 173 -7.05 0.90 10.23
CA PRO A 173 -8.16 1.14 11.15
C PRO A 173 -8.80 -0.19 11.57
N GLU A 174 -9.51 -0.18 12.67
CA GLU A 174 -10.20 -1.35 13.21
C GLU A 174 -11.07 -2.01 12.13
N PHE A 175 -10.89 -3.33 11.94
CA PHE A 175 -11.52 -4.15 10.88
C PHE A 175 -11.38 -3.57 9.46
N GLY A 176 -10.44 -2.67 9.23
CA GLY A 176 -10.30 -1.95 7.98
C GLY A 176 -11.46 -0.98 7.69
N ALA A 177 -12.30 -0.71 8.68
CA ALA A 177 -13.48 0.15 8.56
C ALA A 177 -13.09 1.63 8.64
N GLY A 178 -13.00 2.30 7.50
CA GLY A 178 -12.68 3.72 7.40
C GLY A 178 -11.61 4.01 6.36
N SER A 179 -11.50 5.29 6.01
CA SER A 179 -10.54 5.82 5.04
C SER A 179 -9.33 6.52 5.68
N GLN A 180 -9.18 6.36 7.01
CA GLN A 180 -8.10 6.90 7.82
C GLN A 180 -7.46 5.78 8.64
N THR A 181 -6.14 5.81 8.80
CA THR A 181 -5.42 4.74 9.49
C THR A 181 -5.11 5.13 10.93
N PHE A 182 -6.00 4.77 11.82
CA PHE A 182 -5.84 4.84 13.27
C PHE A 182 -6.70 3.77 13.95
N ASN A 183 -6.29 3.33 15.11
CA ASN A 183 -7.05 2.43 15.99
C ASN A 183 -6.62 2.60 17.43
N THR A 184 -7.35 1.99 18.35
CA THR A 184 -7.09 2.10 19.80
C THR A 184 -5.96 1.18 20.29
N VAL A 185 -5.53 0.20 19.48
CA VAL A 185 -4.43 -0.72 19.84
C VAL A 185 -3.08 -0.06 19.62
N PHE A 186 -2.90 0.65 18.49
CA PHE A 186 -1.61 1.17 18.05
C PHE A 186 -1.56 2.69 17.84
N GLY A 187 -2.72 3.36 17.84
CA GLY A 187 -2.81 4.78 17.51
C GLY A 187 -2.79 5.05 16.01
N ALA A 188 -2.50 6.29 15.65
CA ALA A 188 -2.57 6.79 14.28
C ALA A 188 -1.25 6.61 13.52
N THR A 189 -1.37 6.21 12.24
CA THR A 189 -0.29 6.33 11.27
C THR A 189 -0.30 7.72 10.64
N ARG A 190 0.85 8.36 10.58
CA ARG A 190 1.02 9.75 10.13
C ARG A 190 1.51 9.80 8.70
N ASN A 191 1.12 10.86 7.98
CA ASN A 191 1.58 11.10 6.62
C ASN A 191 3.09 11.42 6.62
N PRO A 192 3.91 10.76 5.77
CA PRO A 192 5.37 10.95 5.79
C PRO A 192 5.83 12.33 5.29
N TYR A 193 4.99 13.05 4.55
CA TYR A 193 5.29 14.39 4.04
C TYR A 193 4.88 15.51 5.01
N ASP A 194 3.87 15.24 5.86
CA ASP A 194 3.39 16.14 6.91
C ASP A 194 2.81 15.32 8.06
N LEU A 195 3.56 15.20 9.14
CA LEU A 195 3.19 14.38 10.31
C LEU A 195 1.90 14.85 11.01
N SER A 196 1.39 16.04 10.71
CA SER A 196 0.12 16.55 11.21
C SER A 196 -1.08 16.07 10.39
N LYS A 197 -0.85 15.47 9.23
CA LYS A 197 -1.87 15.04 8.29
C LYS A 197 -2.09 13.53 8.32
N THR A 198 -3.26 13.13 7.80
CA THR A 198 -3.58 11.73 7.60
C THR A 198 -2.81 11.15 6.42
N CYS A 199 -2.46 9.86 6.52
CA CYS A 199 -1.91 9.08 5.41
C CYS A 199 -2.99 8.40 4.55
N GLY A 200 -4.27 8.67 4.81
CA GLY A 200 -5.37 7.92 4.23
C GLY A 200 -5.50 6.52 4.84
N GLY A 201 -6.32 5.67 4.20
CA GLY A 201 -6.58 4.31 4.68
C GLY A 201 -7.52 3.52 3.75
N SER A 202 -7.74 2.29 4.11
CA SER A 202 -7.37 1.58 5.34
C SER A 202 -5.98 0.92 5.30
N SER A 203 -5.27 0.84 4.17
CA SER A 203 -3.89 0.32 4.07
C SER A 203 -2.85 1.44 4.24
N GLY A 204 -3.07 2.39 5.18
CA GLY A 204 -2.20 3.54 5.36
C GLY A 204 -0.81 3.18 5.87
N GLY A 205 -0.71 2.23 6.81
CA GLY A 205 0.59 1.74 7.27
C GLY A 205 1.44 1.18 6.13
N ALA A 206 0.83 0.43 5.18
CA ALA A 206 1.51 -0.10 4.00
C ALA A 206 2.02 1.02 3.08
N ALA A 207 1.19 2.02 2.79
CA ALA A 207 1.57 3.15 1.93
C ALA A 207 2.70 3.98 2.56
N VAL A 208 2.64 4.24 3.87
CA VAL A 208 3.69 4.97 4.61
C VAL A 208 4.99 4.18 4.68
N ALA A 209 4.92 2.87 4.94
CA ALA A 209 6.11 2.02 4.96
C ALA A 209 6.86 2.05 3.63
N LEU A 210 6.13 2.02 2.49
CA LEU A 210 6.70 2.15 1.15
C LEU A 210 7.29 3.54 0.91
N ALA A 211 6.55 4.61 1.21
CA ALA A 211 6.99 5.99 1.00
C ALA A 211 8.25 6.31 1.79
N CYS A 212 8.38 5.74 2.98
CA CYS A 212 9.55 5.90 3.85
C CYS A 212 10.71 4.92 3.55
N GLY A 213 10.61 4.06 2.54
CA GLY A 213 11.66 3.09 2.22
C GLY A 213 11.82 1.97 3.25
N MET A 214 10.83 1.71 4.11
CA MET A 214 10.90 0.65 5.11
C MET A 214 10.77 -0.75 4.50
N VAL A 215 10.07 -0.86 3.39
CA VAL A 215 9.94 -2.10 2.59
C VAL A 215 9.79 -1.73 1.10
N PRO A 216 10.23 -2.57 0.16
CA PRO A 216 10.03 -2.36 -1.26
C PRO A 216 8.62 -2.74 -1.75
N VAL A 217 7.93 -3.64 -1.06
CA VAL A 217 6.58 -4.14 -1.38
C VAL A 217 5.78 -4.28 -0.09
N ALA A 218 4.49 -3.94 -0.14
CA ALA A 218 3.57 -4.19 0.96
C ALA A 218 2.20 -4.67 0.44
N THR A 219 1.50 -5.47 1.25
CA THR A 219 0.15 -5.95 0.91
C THR A 219 -0.94 -5.13 1.58
N GLY A 220 -2.12 -5.17 1.02
CA GLY A 220 -3.31 -4.50 1.54
C GLY A 220 -4.61 -5.07 1.00
N SER A 221 -5.70 -4.37 1.25
CA SER A 221 -7.04 -4.72 0.76
C SER A 221 -7.80 -3.47 0.33
N ASP A 222 -8.80 -3.62 -0.52
CA ASP A 222 -9.60 -2.50 -1.04
C ASP A 222 -11.07 -2.90 -1.17
N THR A 223 -11.90 -2.34 -0.30
CA THR A 223 -13.36 -2.46 -0.35
C THR A 223 -13.97 -1.19 -0.96
N GLY A 224 -13.50 -0.02 -0.51
CA GLY A 224 -13.99 1.29 -0.94
C GLY A 224 -12.86 2.28 -1.26
N GLY A 225 -11.68 1.80 -1.71
CA GLY A 225 -10.53 2.66 -2.02
C GLY A 225 -9.28 2.38 -1.18
N SER A 226 -9.29 1.35 -0.33
CA SER A 226 -8.27 1.17 0.71
C SER A 226 -6.88 0.74 0.24
N LEU A 227 -6.67 0.42 -1.04
CA LEU A 227 -5.35 0.39 -1.69
C LEU A 227 -5.02 1.73 -2.34
N ARG A 228 -5.99 2.31 -3.04
CA ARG A 228 -5.84 3.50 -3.91
C ARG A 228 -5.76 4.80 -3.11
N ASN A 229 -6.64 4.98 -2.12
CA ASN A 229 -6.68 6.16 -1.26
C ASN A 229 -5.33 6.40 -0.55
N PRO A 230 -4.80 5.48 0.29
CA PRO A 230 -3.54 5.75 0.99
C PRO A 230 -2.36 5.87 0.02
N ALA A 231 -2.38 5.20 -1.12
CA ALA A 231 -1.37 5.36 -2.14
C ALA A 231 -1.32 6.79 -2.71
N ALA A 232 -2.50 7.38 -2.99
CA ALA A 232 -2.60 8.76 -3.43
C ALA A 232 -2.11 9.76 -2.36
N PHE A 233 -2.43 9.51 -1.08
CA PHE A 233 -1.99 10.37 0.03
C PHE A 233 -0.50 10.28 0.32
N CYS A 234 0.14 9.14 0.02
CA CYS A 234 1.56 8.88 0.32
C CYS A 234 2.45 8.85 -0.92
N ASN A 235 1.96 9.27 -2.10
CA ASN A 235 2.71 9.31 -3.35
C ASN A 235 3.40 7.97 -3.69
N VAL A 236 2.65 6.88 -3.59
CA VAL A 236 3.04 5.53 -4.00
C VAL A 236 2.00 4.94 -4.96
N VAL A 237 2.24 3.78 -5.51
CA VAL A 237 1.31 3.11 -6.43
C VAL A 237 0.45 2.12 -5.67
N GLY A 238 -0.87 2.32 -5.68
CA GLY A 238 -1.87 1.39 -5.17
C GLY A 238 -2.77 0.91 -6.28
N PHE A 239 -2.94 -0.40 -6.38
CA PHE A 239 -3.72 -1.01 -7.45
C PHE A 239 -4.84 -1.89 -6.88
N ARG A 240 -6.07 -1.57 -7.27
CA ARG A 240 -7.21 -2.43 -7.00
C ARG A 240 -7.40 -3.40 -8.17
N PRO A 241 -7.07 -4.69 -8.01
CA PRO A 241 -7.33 -5.68 -9.06
C PRO A 241 -8.84 -5.93 -9.23
N SER A 242 -9.20 -6.52 -10.35
CA SER A 242 -10.56 -7.04 -10.56
C SER A 242 -10.88 -8.09 -9.51
N ILE A 243 -12.16 -8.22 -9.14
CA ILE A 243 -12.63 -9.27 -8.25
C ILE A 243 -12.23 -10.63 -8.80
N GLY A 244 -11.73 -11.51 -7.93
CA GLY A 244 -11.25 -12.84 -8.30
C GLY A 244 -9.85 -12.88 -8.93
N ARG A 245 -9.23 -11.75 -9.26
CA ARG A 245 -7.85 -11.70 -9.78
C ARG A 245 -6.84 -12.16 -8.72
N VAL A 246 -7.01 -11.72 -7.50
CA VAL A 246 -6.34 -12.21 -6.31
C VAL A 246 -7.38 -12.99 -5.51
N PRO A 247 -7.23 -14.31 -5.38
CA PRO A 247 -8.21 -15.12 -4.68
C PRO A 247 -8.22 -14.80 -3.18
N ASN A 248 -9.37 -14.96 -2.57
CA ASN A 248 -9.56 -14.82 -1.13
C ASN A 248 -10.59 -15.83 -0.64
N PRO A 249 -10.18 -17.08 -0.37
CA PRO A 249 -11.10 -18.15 -0.01
C PRO A 249 -11.82 -17.93 1.32
N LYS A 250 -11.28 -17.06 2.19
CA LYS A 250 -11.87 -16.72 3.50
C LYS A 250 -12.74 -15.46 3.45
N ALA A 251 -12.88 -14.81 2.29
CA ALA A 251 -13.70 -13.59 2.17
C ALA A 251 -15.17 -13.92 2.15
N ASP A 252 -15.90 -13.25 3.02
CA ASP A 252 -17.35 -12.99 2.92
C ASP A 252 -18.13 -14.01 2.09
N PHE A 253 -18.28 -15.24 2.57
CA PHE A 253 -18.98 -16.35 1.88
C PHE A 253 -18.38 -16.78 0.54
N GLY A 254 -17.18 -16.32 0.19
CA GLY A 254 -16.51 -16.63 -1.09
C GLY A 254 -17.10 -15.97 -2.33
N TRP A 255 -18.30 -15.39 -2.23
CA TRP A 255 -19.06 -14.78 -3.32
C TRP A 255 -19.10 -13.24 -3.28
N SER A 256 -18.43 -12.63 -2.31
CA SER A 256 -18.42 -11.18 -2.22
C SER A 256 -17.67 -10.54 -3.39
N THR A 257 -18.34 -9.59 -4.05
CA THR A 257 -17.77 -8.79 -5.15
C THR A 257 -17.30 -7.41 -4.68
N LEU A 258 -17.36 -7.13 -3.37
CA LEU A 258 -17.06 -5.80 -2.85
C LEU A 258 -15.60 -5.60 -2.49
N SER A 259 -14.99 -6.60 -1.84
CA SER A 259 -13.63 -6.51 -1.31
C SER A 259 -12.63 -7.29 -2.16
N THR A 260 -11.43 -6.75 -2.32
CA THR A 260 -10.31 -7.44 -2.98
C THR A 260 -9.03 -7.23 -2.18
N MET A 261 -8.14 -8.22 -2.26
CA MET A 261 -6.76 -8.10 -1.78
C MET A 261 -5.84 -7.63 -2.90
N GLY A 262 -4.72 -7.04 -2.54
CA GLY A 262 -3.73 -6.57 -3.50
C GLY A 262 -2.45 -6.14 -2.82
N CYS A 263 -1.61 -5.46 -3.58
CA CYS A 263 -0.35 -4.92 -3.12
C CYS A 263 -0.19 -3.44 -3.49
N LEU A 264 0.77 -2.82 -2.83
CA LEU A 264 1.25 -1.49 -3.12
C LEU A 264 2.76 -1.57 -3.41
N GLY A 265 3.26 -0.63 -4.20
CA GLY A 265 4.68 -0.49 -4.53
C GLY A 265 5.06 0.95 -4.77
N ARG A 266 6.36 1.26 -4.84
CA ARG A 266 6.81 2.62 -5.20
C ARG A 266 6.73 2.88 -6.70
N SER A 267 6.71 1.84 -7.51
CA SER A 267 6.57 1.93 -8.97
C SER A 267 5.55 0.93 -9.50
N VAL A 268 5.07 1.15 -10.72
CA VAL A 268 4.19 0.19 -11.41
C VAL A 268 4.90 -1.14 -11.63
N ALA A 269 6.20 -1.13 -11.91
CA ALA A 269 6.99 -2.34 -12.10
C ALA A 269 7.08 -3.18 -10.80
N ASP A 270 7.32 -2.53 -9.64
CA ASP A 270 7.33 -3.20 -8.35
C ASP A 270 5.98 -3.83 -8.02
N LEU A 271 4.90 -3.08 -8.30
CA LEU A 271 3.55 -3.57 -8.11
C LEU A 271 3.23 -4.75 -9.04
N ALA A 272 3.62 -4.68 -10.31
CA ALA A 272 3.42 -5.77 -11.28
C ALA A 272 4.18 -7.04 -10.86
N LEU A 273 5.42 -6.89 -10.37
CA LEU A 273 6.22 -7.99 -9.82
C LEU A 273 5.49 -8.66 -8.64
N ALA A 274 5.00 -7.89 -7.67
CA ALA A 274 4.25 -8.42 -6.53
C ALA A 274 2.92 -9.07 -6.96
N LEU A 275 2.18 -8.41 -7.86
CA LEU A 275 0.90 -8.91 -8.35
C LEU A 275 1.05 -10.22 -9.13
N SER A 276 2.16 -10.40 -9.86
CA SER A 276 2.47 -11.65 -10.57
C SER A 276 2.56 -12.86 -9.65
N THR A 277 2.85 -12.64 -8.36
CA THR A 277 2.97 -13.71 -7.37
C THR A 277 1.66 -14.02 -6.65
N ILE A 278 0.83 -13.02 -6.40
CA ILE A 278 -0.41 -13.20 -5.61
C ILE A 278 -1.63 -13.46 -6.49
N ALA A 279 -1.62 -13.06 -7.77
CA ALA A 279 -2.71 -13.32 -8.71
C ALA A 279 -2.72 -14.77 -9.20
N GLY A 280 -3.88 -15.19 -9.71
CA GLY A 280 -4.04 -16.50 -10.34
C GLY A 280 -5.10 -17.35 -9.70
N PRO A 281 -5.43 -18.53 -10.30
CA PRO A 281 -6.51 -19.38 -9.86
C PRO A 281 -6.32 -19.94 -8.45
N ASP A 282 -7.43 -20.24 -7.83
CA ASP A 282 -7.51 -20.96 -6.55
C ASP A 282 -8.80 -21.78 -6.51
N PRO A 283 -8.74 -23.10 -6.26
CA PRO A 283 -9.92 -23.97 -6.32
C PRO A 283 -10.92 -23.69 -5.18
N ASN A 284 -10.49 -23.03 -4.11
CA ASN A 284 -11.32 -22.73 -2.94
C ASN A 284 -11.98 -21.35 -3.02
N THR A 285 -11.73 -20.59 -4.10
CA THR A 285 -12.31 -19.26 -4.33
C THR A 285 -13.25 -19.29 -5.53
N PRO A 286 -14.58 -19.25 -5.33
CA PRO A 286 -15.55 -19.41 -6.41
C PRO A 286 -15.42 -18.37 -7.54
N LEU A 287 -14.99 -17.16 -7.19
CA LEU A 287 -14.83 -16.03 -8.11
C LEU A 287 -13.40 -15.92 -8.69
N ALA A 288 -12.50 -16.89 -8.40
CA ALA A 288 -11.13 -16.82 -8.89
C ALA A 288 -11.08 -16.82 -10.42
N ILE A 289 -10.33 -15.87 -10.99
CA ILE A 289 -10.09 -15.80 -12.43
C ILE A 289 -9.07 -16.87 -12.80
N ASN A 290 -9.45 -17.75 -13.74
CA ASN A 290 -8.59 -18.84 -14.21
C ASN A 290 -7.56 -18.34 -15.23
N GLU A 291 -6.70 -17.42 -14.79
CA GLU A 291 -5.57 -16.92 -15.55
C GLU A 291 -4.36 -16.76 -14.61
N PRO A 292 -3.21 -17.36 -14.92
CA PRO A 292 -2.07 -17.37 -14.04
C PRO A 292 -1.51 -15.95 -13.80
N GLY A 293 -0.98 -15.70 -12.61
CA GLY A 293 -0.39 -14.41 -12.23
C GLY A 293 0.78 -13.95 -13.11
N GLY A 294 1.45 -14.89 -13.79
CA GLY A 294 2.56 -14.61 -14.71
C GLY A 294 2.23 -13.61 -15.83
N VAL A 295 0.95 -13.35 -16.12
CA VAL A 295 0.54 -12.30 -17.09
C VAL A 295 1.01 -10.91 -16.65
N PHE A 296 1.18 -10.68 -15.35
CA PHE A 296 1.67 -9.42 -14.79
C PHE A 296 3.21 -9.30 -14.77
N ALA A 297 3.93 -10.39 -15.06
CA ALA A 297 5.38 -10.38 -15.22
C ALA A 297 5.84 -10.01 -16.64
N ARG A 298 4.90 -9.74 -17.55
CA ARG A 298 5.20 -9.31 -18.92
C ARG A 298 5.78 -7.89 -18.93
N PRO A 299 6.58 -7.53 -19.95
CA PRO A 299 7.03 -6.15 -20.14
C PRO A 299 5.85 -5.16 -20.14
N LEU A 300 6.06 -3.99 -19.52
CA LEU A 300 5.03 -2.95 -19.41
C LEU A 300 5.06 -1.96 -20.59
N ASP A 301 6.08 -2.05 -21.43
CA ASP A 301 6.27 -1.24 -22.63
C ASP A 301 5.38 -1.75 -23.78
N ARG A 302 4.33 -1.04 -24.05
CA ARG A 302 3.47 -1.31 -25.21
C ARG A 302 3.08 0.00 -25.89
N SER A 303 2.71 -0.07 -27.15
CA SER A 303 2.07 1.05 -27.85
C SER A 303 0.67 1.31 -27.30
N PHE A 304 0.37 2.58 -27.03
CA PHE A 304 -0.95 3.06 -26.66
C PHE A 304 -1.66 3.79 -27.80
N LYS A 305 -1.03 3.83 -29.00
CA LYS A 305 -1.62 4.48 -30.19
C LYS A 305 -3.02 3.92 -30.49
N GLY A 306 -4.00 4.82 -30.53
CA GLY A 306 -5.38 4.48 -30.84
C GLY A 306 -6.18 3.90 -29.65
N VAL A 307 -5.59 3.74 -28.48
CA VAL A 307 -6.34 3.33 -27.29
C VAL A 307 -7.31 4.45 -26.89
N ARG A 308 -8.61 4.12 -26.78
CA ARG A 308 -9.64 5.07 -26.35
C ARG A 308 -9.66 5.16 -24.82
N ILE A 309 -9.68 6.39 -24.32
CA ILE A 309 -9.75 6.71 -22.89
C ILE A 309 -11.00 7.57 -22.64
N ALA A 310 -11.89 7.08 -21.79
CA ALA A 310 -13.00 7.85 -21.25
C ALA A 310 -12.47 8.76 -20.14
N TRP A 311 -12.52 10.08 -20.35
CA TRP A 311 -12.18 11.07 -19.34
C TRP A 311 -13.43 11.50 -18.60
N PHE A 312 -13.42 11.40 -17.30
CA PHE A 312 -14.60 11.72 -16.50
C PHE A 312 -14.90 13.23 -16.48
N LYS A 313 -16.17 13.57 -16.35
CA LYS A 313 -16.64 14.95 -16.21
C LYS A 313 -16.85 15.31 -14.73
N ASP A 314 -17.82 14.69 -14.09
CA ASP A 314 -18.16 14.95 -12.68
C ASP A 314 -18.59 13.71 -11.89
N LEU A 315 -18.53 12.51 -12.48
CA LEU A 315 -18.93 11.24 -11.87
C LEU A 315 -20.34 11.27 -11.27
N GLY A 316 -21.30 11.86 -11.99
CA GLY A 316 -22.69 11.97 -11.52
C GLY A 316 -22.90 13.06 -10.44
N GLY A 317 -22.11 14.13 -10.50
CA GLY A 317 -22.24 15.28 -9.58
C GLY A 317 -21.51 15.11 -8.24
N VAL A 318 -20.56 14.17 -8.15
CA VAL A 318 -19.72 14.04 -6.96
C VAL A 318 -18.85 15.31 -6.81
N PRO A 319 -18.84 15.96 -5.63
CA PRO A 319 -18.04 17.18 -5.45
C PRO A 319 -16.54 16.87 -5.49
N PHE A 320 -15.83 17.59 -6.34
CA PHE A 320 -14.37 17.56 -6.42
C PHE A 320 -13.76 18.84 -5.86
N ASP A 321 -12.70 18.71 -5.09
CA ASP A 321 -11.84 19.85 -4.77
C ASP A 321 -11.23 20.38 -6.08
N PRO A 322 -11.36 21.70 -6.38
CA PRO A 322 -10.83 22.27 -7.63
C PRO A 322 -9.34 22.02 -7.84
N ARG A 323 -8.55 21.95 -6.76
CA ARG A 323 -7.11 21.66 -6.82
C ARG A 323 -6.86 20.24 -7.33
N VAL A 324 -7.63 19.26 -6.85
CA VAL A 324 -7.57 17.87 -7.33
C VAL A 324 -7.94 17.81 -8.81
N ARG A 325 -9.01 18.49 -9.21
CA ARG A 325 -9.48 18.56 -10.59
C ARG A 325 -8.40 19.12 -11.51
N THR A 326 -7.79 20.23 -11.14
CA THR A 326 -6.72 20.87 -11.91
C THR A 326 -5.54 19.92 -12.15
N VAL A 327 -5.08 19.23 -11.09
CA VAL A 327 -3.98 18.27 -11.20
C VAL A 327 -4.33 17.09 -12.10
N VAL A 328 -5.52 16.52 -11.94
CA VAL A 328 -5.95 15.37 -12.76
C VAL A 328 -6.08 15.77 -14.23
N ASP A 329 -6.74 16.90 -14.52
CA ASP A 329 -6.95 17.36 -15.91
C ASP A 329 -5.65 17.72 -16.63
N ALA A 330 -4.61 18.17 -15.91
CA ALA A 330 -3.29 18.41 -16.46
C ALA A 330 -2.63 17.14 -17.07
N HIS A 331 -3.00 15.95 -16.56
CA HIS A 331 -2.47 14.69 -17.09
C HIS A 331 -3.14 14.19 -18.37
N ARG A 332 -4.25 14.82 -18.80
CA ARG A 332 -4.93 14.44 -20.05
C ARG A 332 -3.98 14.51 -21.25
N ALA A 333 -3.21 15.57 -21.37
CA ALA A 333 -2.23 15.75 -22.43
C ALA A 333 -1.16 14.63 -22.46
N THR A 334 -0.83 14.03 -21.31
CA THR A 334 0.10 12.89 -21.24
C THR A 334 -0.47 11.68 -21.99
N PHE A 335 -1.75 11.37 -21.80
CA PHE A 335 -2.37 10.25 -22.54
C PHE A 335 -2.46 10.54 -24.04
N GLU A 336 -2.80 11.77 -24.43
CA GLU A 336 -2.82 12.19 -25.83
C GLU A 336 -1.43 12.09 -26.47
N SER A 337 -0.36 12.47 -25.76
CA SER A 337 1.03 12.35 -26.25
C SER A 337 1.49 10.90 -26.43
N LEU A 338 0.89 9.94 -25.72
CA LEU A 338 1.10 8.51 -25.91
C LEU A 338 0.33 7.95 -27.13
N GLY A 339 -0.45 8.79 -27.81
CA GLY A 339 -1.27 8.41 -28.97
C GLY A 339 -2.65 7.89 -28.60
N CYS A 340 -3.11 8.07 -27.37
CA CYS A 340 -4.47 7.73 -26.97
C CYS A 340 -5.48 8.72 -27.54
N ILE A 341 -6.71 8.24 -27.76
CA ILE A 341 -7.88 9.07 -28.09
C ILE A 341 -8.63 9.32 -26.78
N VAL A 342 -8.60 10.57 -26.29
CA VAL A 342 -9.19 10.95 -25.01
C VAL A 342 -10.48 11.71 -25.21
N GLU A 343 -11.60 11.16 -24.76
CA GLU A 343 -12.94 11.71 -24.92
C GLU A 343 -13.62 11.87 -23.58
N TYR A 344 -14.45 12.89 -23.39
CA TYR A 344 -15.30 12.99 -22.21
C TYR A 344 -16.43 11.95 -22.32
N ALA A 345 -16.38 10.97 -21.44
CA ALA A 345 -17.40 9.94 -21.32
C ALA A 345 -17.39 9.36 -19.91
N GLU A 346 -18.55 9.09 -19.37
CA GLU A 346 -18.68 8.41 -18.08
C GLU A 346 -19.97 7.57 -18.07
N PRO A 347 -19.96 6.43 -17.37
CA PRO A 347 -21.19 5.67 -17.15
C PRO A 347 -22.13 6.39 -16.18
N ASP A 348 -23.38 5.97 -16.14
CA ASP A 348 -24.31 6.41 -15.10
C ASP A 348 -23.90 5.84 -13.73
N PHE A 349 -23.42 6.72 -12.85
CA PHE A 349 -23.03 6.36 -11.48
C PHE A 349 -24.17 6.56 -10.45
N SER A 350 -25.38 7.01 -10.86
CA SER A 350 -26.48 7.30 -9.93
C SER A 350 -26.85 6.15 -8.98
N PRO A 351 -26.81 4.85 -9.37
CA PRO A 351 -27.10 3.75 -8.46
C PRO A 351 -25.91 3.31 -7.60
N ALA A 352 -24.70 3.85 -7.84
CA ALA A 352 -23.48 3.33 -7.23
C ALA A 352 -23.44 3.50 -5.71
N GLU A 353 -23.89 4.66 -5.20
CA GLU A 353 -23.86 4.95 -3.76
C GLU A 353 -24.77 4.01 -2.97
N ILE A 354 -26.02 3.85 -3.40
CA ILE A 354 -26.98 3.00 -2.71
C ILE A 354 -26.56 1.53 -2.78
N SER A 355 -26.06 1.08 -3.92
CA SER A 355 -25.56 -0.28 -4.10
C SER A 355 -24.38 -0.57 -3.17
N PHE A 356 -23.40 0.34 -3.12
CA PHE A 356 -22.23 0.20 -2.26
C PHE A 356 -22.63 0.18 -0.78
N ARG A 357 -23.47 1.09 -0.34
CA ARG A 357 -23.94 1.16 1.07
C ARG A 357 -24.67 -0.11 1.48
N THR A 358 -25.60 -0.57 0.64
CA THR A 358 -26.38 -1.78 0.92
C THR A 358 -25.50 -3.00 1.05
N LEU A 359 -24.61 -3.25 0.07
CA LEU A 359 -23.69 -4.37 0.10
C LEU A 359 -22.72 -4.29 1.29
N ARG A 360 -22.19 -3.09 1.59
CA ARG A 360 -21.28 -2.91 2.70
C ARG A 360 -21.92 -3.20 4.06
N VAL A 361 -23.13 -2.70 4.28
CA VAL A 361 -23.87 -2.96 5.54
C VAL A 361 -24.18 -4.45 5.67
N TRP A 362 -24.65 -5.07 4.58
CA TRP A 362 -24.93 -6.50 4.57
C TRP A 362 -23.68 -7.34 4.89
N VAL A 363 -22.55 -7.10 4.23
CA VAL A 363 -21.28 -7.81 4.48
C VAL A 363 -20.80 -7.56 5.91
N SER A 364 -20.91 -6.33 6.43
CA SER A 364 -20.53 -6.02 7.81
C SER A 364 -21.40 -6.76 8.82
N ALA A 365 -22.72 -6.79 8.62
CA ALA A 365 -23.64 -7.52 9.50
C ALA A 365 -23.37 -9.04 9.47
N ALA A 366 -23.07 -9.58 8.30
CA ALA A 366 -22.77 -11.00 8.15
C ALA A 366 -21.45 -11.40 8.85
N ASN A 367 -20.41 -10.55 8.74
CA ASN A 367 -19.09 -10.87 9.30
C ASN A 367 -18.96 -10.57 10.79
N TYR A 368 -19.61 -9.50 11.25
CA TYR A 368 -19.42 -8.98 12.62
C TYR A 368 -20.66 -9.04 13.49
N GLY A 369 -21.85 -9.39 12.95
CA GLY A 369 -23.10 -9.39 13.69
C GLY A 369 -23.07 -10.26 14.94
N THR A 370 -22.54 -11.49 14.86
CA THR A 370 -22.39 -12.39 16.01
C THR A 370 -21.40 -11.82 17.04
N MET A 371 -20.29 -11.24 16.56
CA MET A 371 -19.28 -10.62 17.43
C MET A 371 -19.88 -9.43 18.19
N LEU A 372 -20.65 -8.58 17.51
CA LEU A 372 -21.32 -7.45 18.14
C LEU A 372 -22.33 -7.89 19.22
N GLN A 373 -23.03 -9.00 18.99
CA GLN A 373 -23.91 -9.58 20.02
C GLN A 373 -23.15 -10.11 21.25
N GLN A 374 -21.97 -10.67 21.03
CA GLN A 374 -21.11 -11.20 22.10
C GLN A 374 -20.34 -10.10 22.86
N HIS A 375 -20.11 -8.96 22.22
CA HIS A 375 -19.35 -7.82 22.75
C HIS A 375 -20.10 -6.51 22.51
N PRO A 376 -21.28 -6.29 23.13
CA PRO A 376 -22.13 -5.15 22.86
C PRO A 376 -21.49 -3.79 23.24
N ASP A 377 -20.51 -3.83 24.14
CA ASP A 377 -19.81 -2.62 24.65
C ASP A 377 -18.44 -2.39 23.97
N ALA A 378 -18.09 -3.16 22.93
CA ALA A 378 -16.80 -3.06 22.25
C ALA A 378 -16.81 -2.03 21.12
#